data_096f7246c340a398a6f1338897abba66
#
_entry.id   096f7246c340a398a6f1338897abba66
#
_cell.length_a   1.000
_cell.length_b   1.000
_cell.length_c   1.000
_cell.angle_alpha   90.00
_cell.angle_beta   90.00
_cell.angle_gamma   90.00
#
_symmetry.space_group_name_H-M   'P 1'
#
loop_
_entity.id
_entity.type
_entity.pdbx_description
1 polymer ?
#
loop_
_entity_poly.entity_id
_entity_poly.type
_entity_poly.pdbx_seq_one_letter_code
_entity_poly.pdbx_strand_id
1 'polypeptide(L)'
;MIQVAMKLSQQLRLGEHRCDVIIAITHCRLPNDVKIANALGAVANTDPSKNGVDLILGGHDHEYYIGRGIESYEGSDFDTEMPGSENDENSFIIKSGTDFHDLSAVEITLSEPHPPTAVRRRTIEHVKGMYNVLTRF
;
A
#
# COMPACT_ATOMS: atom_id res chain seq x y z
N MET A 1 7.75 -14.20 -6.38
CA MET A 1 7.01 -12.92 -6.45
C MET A 1 7.82 -11.79 -5.85
N ILE A 2 8.17 -11.78 -4.55
CA ILE A 2 8.91 -10.69 -3.86
C ILE A 2 10.21 -10.32 -4.58
N GLN A 3 11.05 -11.28 -4.95
CA GLN A 3 12.31 -10.99 -5.64
C GLN A 3 12.11 -10.29 -7.00
N VAL A 4 11.06 -10.67 -7.74
CA VAL A 4 10.72 -10.02 -9.02
C VAL A 4 10.25 -8.59 -8.79
N ALA A 5 9.36 -8.38 -7.82
CA ALA A 5 8.87 -7.04 -7.46
C ALA A 5 10.01 -6.13 -6.96
N MET A 6 10.95 -6.69 -6.17
CA MET A 6 12.14 -5.98 -5.72
C MET A 6 13.01 -5.52 -6.90
N LYS A 7 13.25 -6.40 -7.88
CA LYS A 7 14.03 -6.08 -9.08
C LYS A 7 13.33 -5.01 -9.94
N LEU A 8 12.02 -5.15 -10.16
CA LEU A 8 11.25 -4.19 -10.93
C LEU A 8 11.21 -2.81 -10.25
N SER A 9 10.98 -2.77 -8.94
CA SER A 9 11.00 -1.51 -8.20
C SER A 9 12.36 -0.82 -8.26
N GLN A 10 13.46 -1.58 -8.23
CA GLN A 10 14.80 -1.03 -8.44
C GLN A 10 14.96 -0.39 -9.83
N GLN A 11 14.50 -1.06 -10.87
CA GLN A 11 14.52 -0.52 -12.23
C GLN A 11 13.70 0.78 -12.37
N LEU A 12 12.53 0.81 -11.74
CA LEU A 12 11.65 1.98 -11.76
C LEU A 12 12.26 3.18 -11.00
N ARG A 13 12.95 2.95 -9.88
CA ARG A 13 13.53 4.03 -9.08
C ARG A 13 14.89 4.52 -9.59
N LEU A 14 15.77 3.59 -9.99
CA LEU A 14 17.16 3.91 -10.37
C LEU A 14 17.37 3.98 -11.87
N GLY A 15 16.42 3.50 -12.68
CA GLY A 15 16.45 3.58 -14.12
C GLY A 15 16.01 4.95 -14.67
N GLU A 16 15.66 4.98 -15.93
CA GLU A 16 15.26 6.20 -16.66
C GLU A 16 13.99 6.87 -16.10
N HIS A 17 13.05 6.09 -15.56
CA HIS A 17 11.77 6.58 -15.05
C HIS A 17 11.89 7.37 -13.75
N ARG A 18 12.84 7.02 -12.89
CA ARG A 18 13.11 7.69 -11.60
C ARG A 18 11.85 7.94 -10.76
N CYS A 19 11.01 6.92 -10.62
CA CYS A 19 9.74 7.03 -9.93
C CYS A 19 9.92 7.45 -8.46
N ASP A 20 9.19 8.47 -8.03
CA ASP A 20 9.15 8.90 -6.62
C ASP A 20 8.31 7.94 -5.78
N VAL A 21 7.19 7.46 -6.33
CA VAL A 21 6.25 6.54 -5.68
C VAL A 21 5.98 5.35 -6.59
N ILE A 22 5.93 4.16 -6.01
CA ILE A 22 5.57 2.90 -6.70
C ILE A 22 4.36 2.29 -6.01
N ILE A 23 3.25 2.20 -6.74
CA ILE A 23 2.02 1.55 -6.28
C ILE A 23 1.96 0.16 -6.93
N ALA A 24 1.85 -0.87 -6.10
CA ALA A 24 1.64 -2.24 -6.57
C ALA A 24 0.15 -2.55 -6.66
N ILE A 25 -0.31 -2.95 -7.84
CA ILE A 25 -1.65 -3.51 -8.01
C ILE A 25 -1.54 -5.02 -7.94
N THR A 26 -2.19 -5.64 -6.97
CA THR A 26 -2.08 -7.07 -6.70
C THR A 26 -3.44 -7.77 -6.81
N HIS A 27 -3.41 -9.07 -7.10
CA HIS A 27 -4.57 -9.95 -7.01
C HIS A 27 -4.18 -11.18 -6.18
N CYS A 28 -4.01 -10.96 -4.88
CA CYS A 28 -3.53 -11.95 -3.92
C CYS A 28 -4.48 -12.06 -2.72
N ARG A 29 -4.41 -13.19 -2.02
CA ARG A 29 -5.02 -13.31 -0.70
C ARG A 29 -4.34 -12.36 0.29
N LEU A 30 -5.10 -11.85 1.26
CA LEU A 30 -4.63 -10.87 2.25
C LEU A 30 -3.31 -11.26 2.93
N PRO A 31 -3.08 -12.51 3.41
CA PRO A 31 -1.80 -12.88 4.01
C PRO A 31 -0.60 -12.72 3.05
N ASN A 32 -0.82 -12.87 1.75
CA ASN A 32 0.22 -12.67 0.75
C ASN A 32 0.49 -11.18 0.50
N ASP A 33 -0.55 -10.34 0.47
CA ASP A 33 -0.38 -8.89 0.34
C ASP A 33 0.33 -8.32 1.57
N VAL A 34 -0.03 -8.76 2.79
CA VAL A 34 0.68 -8.40 4.03
C VAL A 34 2.16 -8.80 3.96
N LYS A 35 2.45 -10.03 3.54
CA LYS A 35 3.83 -10.50 3.37
C LYS A 35 4.61 -9.68 2.32
N ILE A 36 3.95 -9.28 1.24
CA ILE A 36 4.54 -8.43 0.20
C ILE A 36 4.81 -7.03 0.75
N ALA A 37 3.85 -6.44 1.46
CA ALA A 37 3.96 -5.11 2.05
C ALA A 37 5.16 -5.03 3.01
N ASN A 38 5.23 -5.96 3.97
CA ASN A 38 6.33 -6.02 4.94
C ASN A 38 7.69 -6.21 4.25
N ALA A 39 7.77 -7.13 3.26
CA ALA A 39 9.03 -7.43 2.57
C ALA A 39 9.50 -6.32 1.63
N LEU A 40 8.58 -5.55 1.05
CA LEU A 40 8.88 -4.50 0.05
C LEU A 40 8.77 -3.09 0.63
N GLY A 41 8.45 -2.95 1.92
CA GLY A 41 8.41 -1.66 2.60
C GLY A 41 7.21 -0.78 2.23
N ALA A 42 6.06 -1.38 1.87
CA ALA A 42 4.79 -0.66 1.80
C ALA A 42 4.19 -0.56 3.21
N VAL A 43 4.93 0.07 4.11
CA VAL A 43 4.62 0.19 5.54
C VAL A 43 4.96 1.60 6.04
N ALA A 44 4.32 2.02 7.12
CA ALA A 44 4.63 3.29 7.76
C ALA A 44 6.11 3.32 8.23
N ASN A 45 6.72 4.51 8.15
CA ASN A 45 8.12 4.73 8.54
C ASN A 45 9.15 3.87 7.78
N THR A 46 8.88 3.57 6.53
CA THR A 46 9.80 2.78 5.70
C THR A 46 11.16 3.47 5.53
N ASP A 47 12.23 2.67 5.50
CA ASP A 47 13.60 3.16 5.32
C ASP A 47 13.82 3.64 3.87
N PRO A 48 14.12 4.94 3.63
CA PRO A 48 14.32 5.48 2.29
C PRO A 48 15.55 4.92 1.56
N SER A 49 16.48 4.27 2.26
CA SER A 49 17.65 3.60 1.65
C SER A 49 17.28 2.28 0.98
N LYS A 50 16.13 1.71 1.33
CA LYS A 50 15.67 0.43 0.81
C LYS A 50 14.78 0.60 -0.41
N ASN A 51 14.95 -0.33 -1.33
CA ASN A 51 14.09 -0.46 -2.50
C ASN A 51 12.72 -1.07 -2.13
N GLY A 52 11.78 -1.10 -3.08
CA GLY A 52 10.49 -1.73 -2.92
C GLY A 52 9.33 -0.88 -3.40
N VAL A 53 8.13 -1.18 -2.90
CA VAL A 53 6.89 -0.47 -3.24
C VAL A 53 6.41 0.37 -2.06
N ASP A 54 5.55 1.36 -2.30
CA ASP A 54 5.12 2.31 -1.27
C ASP A 54 3.68 2.08 -0.82
N LEU A 55 2.83 1.56 -1.71
CA LEU A 55 1.42 1.28 -1.45
C LEU A 55 1.00 0.04 -2.21
N ILE A 56 0.07 -0.73 -1.67
CA ILE A 56 -0.56 -1.88 -2.32
C ILE A 56 -2.06 -1.62 -2.49
N LEU A 57 -2.54 -1.73 -3.72
CA LEU A 57 -3.97 -1.82 -4.03
C LEU A 57 -4.27 -3.29 -4.37
N GLY A 58 -4.94 -3.98 -3.45
CA GLY A 58 -5.16 -5.42 -3.51
C GLY A 58 -6.57 -5.81 -3.95
N GLY A 59 -6.71 -7.03 -4.43
CA GLY A 59 -7.99 -7.68 -4.77
C GLY A 59 -8.03 -9.13 -4.28
N HIS A 60 -8.83 -9.98 -4.94
CA HIS A 60 -8.95 -11.43 -4.78
C HIS A 60 -9.93 -11.90 -3.69
N ASP A 61 -9.81 -11.45 -2.45
CA ASP A 61 -10.58 -12.00 -1.33
C ASP A 61 -12.04 -11.57 -1.33
N HIS A 62 -12.40 -10.55 -2.14
CA HIS A 62 -13.71 -9.91 -2.15
C HIS A 62 -14.08 -9.25 -0.82
N GLU A 63 -13.06 -8.97 -0.01
CA GLU A 63 -13.17 -8.33 1.30
C GLU A 63 -12.69 -6.89 1.23
N TYR A 64 -13.22 -6.08 2.14
CA TYR A 64 -12.75 -4.73 2.35
C TYR A 64 -11.67 -4.75 3.44
N TYR A 65 -10.47 -4.30 3.13
CA TYR A 65 -9.37 -4.28 4.08
C TYR A 65 -8.54 -3.01 3.96
N ILE A 66 -8.25 -2.42 5.09
CA ILE A 66 -7.37 -1.25 5.24
C ILE A 66 -6.22 -1.62 6.16
N GLY A 67 -4.99 -1.47 5.65
CA GLY A 67 -3.76 -1.79 6.40
C GLY A 67 -3.56 -0.88 7.61
N ARG A 68 -2.93 -1.42 8.64
CA ARG A 68 -2.73 -0.74 9.94
C ARG A 68 -1.86 0.51 9.90
N GLY A 69 -1.13 0.74 8.82
CA GLY A 69 -0.33 1.96 8.59
C GLY A 69 -1.16 3.17 8.16
N ILE A 70 -2.42 2.97 7.78
CA ILE A 70 -3.32 4.03 7.33
C ILE A 70 -3.94 4.70 8.54
N GLU A 71 -3.75 6.03 8.67
CA GLU A 71 -4.07 6.77 9.89
C GLU A 71 -5.58 6.95 10.13
N SER A 72 -6.32 7.16 9.07
CA SER A 72 -7.76 7.33 9.14
C SER A 72 -8.42 6.90 7.84
N TYR A 73 -9.54 6.22 7.96
CA TYR A 73 -10.33 5.81 6.82
C TYR A 73 -11.81 5.91 7.21
N GLU A 74 -12.49 6.93 6.68
CA GLU A 74 -13.87 7.20 7.02
C GLU A 74 -14.75 6.01 6.62
N GLY A 75 -15.55 5.51 7.57
CA GLY A 75 -16.42 4.34 7.39
C GLY A 75 -15.76 2.99 7.62
N SER A 76 -14.50 2.93 8.04
CA SER A 76 -13.79 1.69 8.37
C SER A 76 -13.61 1.52 9.88
N ASP A 77 -13.80 0.30 10.35
CA ASP A 77 -13.47 -0.13 11.72
C ASP A 77 -12.09 -0.79 11.71
N PHE A 78 -11.08 -0.05 12.18
CA PHE A 78 -9.70 -0.53 12.26
C PHE A 78 -9.47 -1.52 13.41
N ASP A 79 -10.39 -1.63 14.36
CA ASP A 79 -10.25 -2.50 15.53
C ASP A 79 -10.63 -3.95 15.21
N THR A 80 -11.32 -4.19 14.11
CA THR A 80 -11.69 -5.53 13.68
C THR A 80 -10.51 -6.23 13.00
N GLU A 81 -9.95 -7.24 13.69
CA GLU A 81 -8.90 -8.06 13.11
C GLU A 81 -9.47 -9.00 12.03
N MET A 82 -8.95 -8.85 10.81
CA MET A 82 -9.35 -9.71 9.69
C MET A 82 -8.45 -10.94 9.61
N PRO A 83 -9.01 -12.16 9.42
CA PRO A 83 -8.19 -13.35 9.22
C PRO A 83 -7.16 -13.17 8.11
N GLY A 84 -5.89 -13.40 8.42
CA GLY A 84 -4.77 -13.21 7.50
C GLY A 84 -4.05 -11.85 7.62
N SER A 85 -4.52 -10.95 8.50
CA SER A 85 -3.86 -9.68 8.81
C SER A 85 -2.98 -9.73 10.08
N GLU A 86 -2.84 -10.89 10.71
CA GLU A 86 -2.18 -11.05 12.01
C GLU A 86 -0.73 -10.52 12.02
N ASN A 87 -0.07 -10.57 10.87
CA ASN A 87 1.33 -10.12 10.69
C ASN A 87 1.44 -8.76 9.99
N ASP A 88 0.37 -7.95 9.97
CA ASP A 88 0.44 -6.62 9.39
C ASP A 88 1.29 -5.69 10.26
N GLU A 89 2.45 -5.28 9.76
CA GLU A 89 3.43 -4.38 10.41
C GLU A 89 3.18 -2.92 10.00
N ASN A 90 1.98 -2.41 10.19
CA ASN A 90 1.56 -1.06 9.76
C ASN A 90 1.65 -0.87 8.25
N SER A 91 1.08 -1.81 7.50
CA SER A 91 1.11 -1.76 6.04
C SER A 91 0.22 -0.66 5.44
N PHE A 92 0.61 -0.20 4.26
CA PHE A 92 -0.21 0.61 3.37
C PHE A 92 -0.87 -0.31 2.32
N ILE A 93 -1.86 -1.09 2.76
CA ILE A 93 -2.68 -1.94 1.90
C ILE A 93 -4.10 -1.40 1.87
N ILE A 94 -4.70 -1.35 0.68
CA ILE A 94 -6.12 -1.05 0.49
C ILE A 94 -6.73 -2.12 -0.40
N LYS A 95 -7.78 -2.77 0.08
CA LYS A 95 -8.65 -3.67 -0.67
C LYS A 95 -10.07 -3.14 -0.61
N SER A 96 -10.67 -2.88 -1.75
CA SER A 96 -11.95 -2.18 -1.88
C SER A 96 -13.12 -3.13 -2.14
N GLY A 97 -13.10 -4.33 -1.57
CA GLY A 97 -14.20 -5.28 -1.69
C GLY A 97 -14.33 -5.89 -3.08
N THR A 98 -15.55 -5.97 -3.60
CA THR A 98 -15.88 -6.65 -4.85
C THR A 98 -17.01 -5.98 -5.62
N ASP A 99 -17.15 -6.35 -6.89
CA ASP A 99 -18.30 -6.05 -7.76
C ASP A 99 -18.62 -4.56 -7.90
N PHE A 100 -17.63 -3.69 -7.76
CA PHE A 100 -17.81 -2.23 -7.82
C PHE A 100 -18.85 -1.68 -6.82
N HIS A 101 -19.02 -2.35 -5.67
CA HIS A 101 -19.91 -1.89 -4.62
C HIS A 101 -19.34 -0.68 -3.89
N ASP A 102 -18.03 -0.58 -3.86
CA ASP A 102 -17.29 0.38 -3.06
C ASP A 102 -16.30 1.16 -3.90
N LEU A 103 -16.15 2.42 -3.59
CA LEU A 103 -15.12 3.29 -4.15
C LEU A 103 -14.26 3.83 -3.01
N SER A 104 -12.97 3.56 -3.06
CA SER A 104 -12.00 4.13 -2.13
C SER A 104 -11.35 5.38 -2.72
N ALA A 105 -11.50 6.51 -2.05
CA ALA A 105 -10.71 7.71 -2.33
C ALA A 105 -9.55 7.75 -1.34
N VAL A 106 -8.32 7.90 -1.85
CA VAL A 106 -7.10 7.83 -1.06
C VAL A 106 -6.28 9.09 -1.22
N GLU A 107 -5.99 9.76 -0.11
CA GLU A 107 -5.07 10.89 -0.04
C GLU A 107 -3.72 10.42 0.51
N ILE A 108 -2.65 10.73 -0.20
CA ILE A 108 -1.28 10.35 0.14
C ILE A 108 -0.47 11.62 0.35
N THR A 109 0.11 11.77 1.53
CA THR A 109 1.09 12.83 1.82
C THR A 109 2.51 12.25 1.68
N LEU A 110 3.32 12.90 0.86
CA LEU A 110 4.71 12.50 0.64
C LEU A 110 5.65 13.38 1.46
N SER A 111 6.75 12.77 1.91
CA SER A 111 7.86 13.48 2.56
C SER A 111 8.45 14.57 1.65
N GLU A 112 9.20 15.48 2.23
CA GLU A 112 10.18 16.26 1.46
C GLU A 112 11.16 15.33 0.74
N PRO A 113 11.77 15.79 -0.38
CA PRO A 113 12.72 14.96 -1.10
C PRO A 113 13.89 14.52 -0.24
N HIS A 114 14.15 13.21 -0.19
CA HIS A 114 15.33 12.68 0.48
C HIS A 114 16.62 13.02 -0.29
N PRO A 115 17.80 12.94 0.38
CA PRO A 115 19.09 13.15 -0.29
C PRO A 115 19.26 12.29 -1.54
N PRO A 116 20.02 12.73 -2.55
CA PRO A 116 20.24 11.99 -3.80
C PRO A 116 20.85 10.58 -3.63
N THR A 117 21.42 10.31 -2.45
CA THR A 117 21.95 8.99 -2.07
C THR A 117 20.88 8.01 -1.62
N ALA A 118 19.68 8.48 -1.31
CA ALA A 118 18.55 7.63 -0.96
C ALA A 118 18.00 6.90 -2.20
N VAL A 119 17.56 5.68 -2.02
CA VAL A 119 16.92 4.88 -3.08
C VAL A 119 15.50 5.39 -3.36
N ARG A 120 14.75 5.70 -2.30
CA ARG A 120 13.45 6.36 -2.39
C ARG A 120 13.66 7.86 -2.32
N ARG A 121 13.28 8.57 -3.37
CA ARG A 121 13.39 10.04 -3.38
C ARG A 121 12.39 10.69 -2.45
N ARG A 122 11.25 10.04 -2.24
CA ARG A 122 10.21 10.40 -1.27
C ARG A 122 9.67 9.13 -0.62
N THR A 123 9.15 9.25 0.58
CA THR A 123 8.40 8.20 1.28
C THR A 123 6.99 8.69 1.57
N ILE A 124 6.06 7.78 1.76
CA ILE A 124 4.72 8.11 2.24
C ILE A 124 4.81 8.40 3.73
N GLU A 125 4.38 9.60 4.15
CA GLU A 125 4.29 9.99 5.56
C GLU A 125 2.91 9.66 6.12
N HIS A 126 1.86 10.02 5.36
CA HIS A 126 0.48 9.81 5.79
C HIS A 126 -0.35 9.25 4.66
N VAL A 127 -1.24 8.33 5.00
CA VAL A 127 -2.31 7.84 4.13
C VAL A 127 -3.63 8.03 4.85
N LYS A 128 -4.56 8.71 4.18
CA LYS A 128 -5.94 8.87 4.63
C LYS A 128 -6.87 8.44 3.53
N GLY A 129 -8.03 7.96 3.88
CA GLY A 129 -8.97 7.52 2.90
C GLY A 129 -10.42 7.85 3.26
N MET A 130 -11.27 7.76 2.26
CA MET A 130 -12.71 7.79 2.41
C MET A 130 -13.31 6.58 1.69
N TYR A 131 -14.25 5.97 2.36
CA TYR A 131 -15.07 4.90 1.84
C TYR A 131 -16.40 5.46 1.36
N ASN A 132 -16.75 5.24 0.12
CA ASN A 132 -18.05 5.58 -0.42
C ASN A 132 -18.74 4.32 -0.93
N VAL A 133 -19.85 3.96 -0.30
CA VAL A 133 -20.75 2.95 -0.85
C VAL A 133 -21.38 3.51 -2.11
N LEU A 134 -21.10 2.88 -3.23
CA LEU A 134 -21.84 3.18 -4.45
C LEU A 134 -23.24 2.60 -4.29
N THR A 135 -24.21 3.45 -3.91
CA THR A 135 -25.62 3.05 -3.88
C THR A 135 -26.01 2.52 -5.25
N ARG A 136 -26.53 1.31 -5.28
CA ARG A 136 -27.03 0.67 -6.51
C ARG A 136 -28.06 1.60 -7.17
N PHE A 137 -27.82 1.93 -8.42
CA PHE A 137 -28.83 2.48 -9.29
C PHE A 137 -29.78 1.36 -9.75
#